data_766c312dca2549c46cc9937e450e5154
#
_entry.id   766c312dca2549c46cc9937e450e5154
#
_cell.length_a   1.000
_cell.length_b   1.000
_cell.length_c   1.000
_cell.angle_alpha   90.00
_cell.angle_beta   90.00
_cell.angle_gamma   90.00
#
_symmetry.space_group_name_H-M   'P 1'
#
loop_
_entity.id
_entity.type
_entity.pdbx_description
1 polymer ?
#
loop_
_entity_poly.entity_id
_entity_poly.type
_entity_poly.pdbx_seq_one_letter_code
_entity_poly.pdbx_strand_id
1 'polypeptide(L)'
;LARSEAIKRNARTVVCKSSDGVLCTKVGGWEQGWLVFHDPNNNVALDSGETVVLRVAALSNGVRLTGNDPLVHYVSFTPLGKPQYMSGAFQAGRLTACPQADRPVPARQIVISSSGRLRTLRTQVDSCP
;
A
#
# COMPACT_ATOMS: atom_id res chain seq x y z
N LEU A 1 8.97 -4.73 -0.94
CA LEU A 1 9.45 -5.12 0.40
C LEU A 1 8.45 -5.98 1.16
N ALA A 2 7.19 -5.55 1.26
CA ALA A 2 6.19 -6.28 2.04
C ALA A 2 5.97 -7.69 1.51
N ARG A 3 5.87 -7.86 0.20
CA ARG A 3 5.69 -9.15 -0.43
C ARG A 3 6.86 -10.07 -0.13
N SER A 4 8.09 -9.59 -0.29
CA SER A 4 9.29 -10.38 -0.03
C SER A 4 9.43 -10.72 1.46
N GLU A 5 9.04 -9.82 2.36
CA GLU A 5 9.03 -10.09 3.79
C GLU A 5 8.01 -11.17 4.16
N ALA A 6 6.82 -11.15 3.54
CA ALA A 6 5.80 -12.16 3.77
C ALA A 6 6.30 -13.55 3.39
N ILE A 7 6.92 -13.67 2.24
CA ILE A 7 7.47 -14.94 1.74
C ILE A 7 8.65 -15.40 2.62
N LYS A 8 9.59 -14.50 2.87
CA LYS A 8 10.82 -14.81 3.61
C LYS A 8 10.53 -15.23 5.05
N ARG A 9 9.59 -14.57 5.70
CA ARG A 9 9.22 -14.82 7.10
C ARG A 9 8.09 -15.81 7.26
N ASN A 10 7.51 -16.27 6.15
CA ASN A 10 6.33 -17.15 6.17
C ASN A 10 5.24 -16.60 7.07
N ALA A 11 4.99 -15.30 6.98
CA ALA A 11 4.03 -14.60 7.81
C ALA A 11 3.28 -13.55 6.99
N ARG A 12 1.99 -13.36 7.29
CA ARG A 12 1.22 -12.30 6.65
C ARG A 12 1.84 -10.94 6.96
N THR A 13 2.02 -10.12 5.92
CA THR A 13 2.66 -8.81 6.03
C THR A 13 1.76 -7.76 5.40
N VAL A 14 1.48 -6.70 6.16
CA VAL A 14 0.55 -5.64 5.76
C VAL A 14 1.31 -4.36 5.51
N VAL A 15 0.90 -3.66 4.44
CA VAL A 15 1.25 -2.25 4.21
C VAL A 15 -0.03 -1.46 4.41
N CYS A 16 -0.05 -0.51 5.32
CA CYS A 16 -1.21 0.35 5.54
C CYS A 16 -0.80 1.82 5.56
N LYS A 17 -1.73 2.69 5.16
CA LYS A 17 -1.52 4.14 5.28
C LYS A 17 -1.40 4.51 6.74
N SER A 18 -0.50 5.45 7.05
CA SER A 18 -0.31 5.95 8.40
C SER A 18 0.25 7.37 8.37
N SER A 19 -0.36 8.28 9.10
CA SER A 19 0.11 9.66 9.22
C SER A 19 1.10 9.84 10.37
N ASP A 20 1.05 8.98 11.39
CA ASP A 20 1.84 9.11 12.62
C ASP A 20 2.93 8.04 12.77
N GLY A 21 2.96 7.04 11.90
CA GLY A 21 3.91 5.94 12.00
C GLY A 21 3.58 4.95 13.12
N VAL A 22 2.42 5.06 13.74
CA VAL A 22 2.01 4.22 14.88
C VAL A 22 0.77 3.41 14.55
N LEU A 23 -0.24 4.03 13.94
CA LEU A 23 -1.53 3.38 13.65
C LEU A 23 -1.85 3.47 12.16
N CYS A 24 -2.52 2.45 11.65
CA CYS A 24 -3.12 2.50 10.32
C CYS A 24 -4.27 3.48 10.31
N THR A 25 -4.45 4.20 9.18
CA THR A 25 -5.57 5.14 9.01
C THR A 25 -6.30 4.85 7.72
N LYS A 26 -7.59 5.20 7.67
CA LYS A 26 -8.41 5.13 6.46
C LYS A 26 -8.60 6.50 5.83
N VAL A 27 -8.05 7.54 6.44
CA VAL A 27 -8.20 8.94 5.99
C VAL A 27 -6.99 9.35 5.16
N GLY A 28 -7.24 10.09 4.08
CA GLY A 28 -6.17 10.63 3.24
C GLY A 28 -5.58 9.62 2.28
N GLY A 29 -4.57 10.05 1.54
CA GLY A 29 -3.87 9.22 0.56
C GLY A 29 -2.63 8.55 1.13
N TRP A 30 -1.99 7.73 0.31
CA TRP A 30 -0.77 7.03 0.68
C TRP A 30 0.43 7.98 0.85
N GLU A 31 0.36 9.18 0.28
CA GLU A 31 1.43 10.18 0.37
C GLU A 31 1.69 10.68 1.79
N GLN A 32 0.76 10.45 2.71
CA GLN A 32 0.95 10.80 4.11
C GLN A 32 1.97 9.91 4.83
N GLY A 33 2.31 8.79 4.22
CA GLY A 33 3.21 7.80 4.78
C GLY A 33 2.52 6.46 4.98
N TRP A 34 3.31 5.44 5.33
CA TRP A 34 2.76 4.10 5.55
C TRP A 34 3.62 3.28 6.50
N LEU A 35 3.02 2.18 6.97
CA LEU A 35 3.67 1.17 7.80
C LEU A 35 3.73 -0.15 7.04
N VAL A 36 4.81 -0.90 7.28
CA VAL A 36 4.90 -2.31 6.87
C VAL A 36 5.11 -3.12 8.15
N PHE A 37 4.26 -4.09 8.41
CA PHE A 37 4.35 -4.89 9.63
C PHE A 37 3.83 -6.30 9.42
N HIS A 38 4.25 -7.23 10.30
CA HIS A 38 3.72 -8.59 10.32
C HIS A 38 2.39 -8.61 11.06
N ASP A 39 1.40 -9.29 10.47
CA ASP A 39 0.02 -9.33 10.97
C ASP A 39 -0.45 -10.78 11.08
N PRO A 40 0.07 -11.54 12.04
CA PRO A 40 -0.26 -12.97 12.14
C PRO A 40 -1.73 -13.24 12.46
N ASN A 41 -2.43 -12.32 13.13
CA ASN A 41 -3.85 -12.46 13.43
C ASN A 41 -4.77 -11.92 12.34
N ASN A 42 -4.20 -11.39 11.24
CA ASN A 42 -4.96 -10.95 10.06
C ASN A 42 -6.06 -9.93 10.38
N ASN A 43 -5.78 -8.98 11.27
CA ASN A 43 -6.76 -7.95 11.64
C ASN A 43 -6.49 -6.58 10.98
N VAL A 44 -5.41 -6.47 10.21
CA VAL A 44 -4.99 -5.23 9.51
C VAL A 44 -4.83 -4.05 10.47
N ALA A 45 -4.36 -4.33 11.69
CA ALA A 45 -4.06 -3.32 12.68
C ALA A 45 -2.74 -3.70 13.36
N LEU A 46 -1.90 -2.71 13.63
CA LEU A 46 -0.64 -2.95 14.35
C LEU A 46 -0.95 -3.14 15.82
N ASP A 47 -0.88 -4.37 16.28
CA ASP A 47 -1.15 -4.74 17.68
C ASP A 47 0.15 -4.74 18.48
N SER A 48 -0.01 -4.68 19.80
CA SER A 48 1.10 -4.82 20.72
C SER A 48 1.79 -6.18 20.50
N GLY A 49 3.11 -6.17 20.35
CA GLY A 49 3.90 -7.37 20.12
C GLY A 49 4.09 -7.74 18.67
N GLU A 50 3.41 -7.11 17.73
CA GLU A 50 3.65 -7.32 16.30
C GLU A 50 4.89 -6.56 15.86
N THR A 51 5.63 -7.15 14.90
CA THR A 51 6.89 -6.59 14.42
C THR A 51 6.65 -5.59 13.29
N VAL A 52 7.10 -4.36 13.48
CA VAL A 52 7.16 -3.35 12.41
C VAL A 52 8.42 -3.56 11.61
N VAL A 53 8.24 -3.73 10.28
CA VAL A 53 9.35 -3.93 9.35
C VAL A 53 9.88 -2.57 8.87
N LEU A 54 8.98 -1.62 8.59
CA LEU A 54 9.34 -0.34 8.01
C LEU A 54 8.29 0.71 8.34
N ARG A 55 8.76 1.93 8.63
CA ARG A 55 7.91 3.12 8.74
C ARG A 55 8.38 4.11 7.70
N VAL A 56 7.48 4.59 6.86
CA VAL A 56 7.78 5.58 5.83
C VAL A 56 7.03 6.86 6.16
N ALA A 57 7.76 7.95 6.27
CA ALA A 57 7.20 9.27 6.55
C ALA A 57 6.51 9.84 5.31
N ALA A 58 5.78 10.94 5.49
CA ALA A 58 5.11 11.62 4.40
C ALA A 58 6.07 11.95 3.26
N LEU A 59 5.54 11.81 2.03
CA LEU A 59 6.29 12.17 0.82
C LEU A 59 6.38 13.68 0.67
N SER A 60 7.18 14.14 -0.30
CA SER A 60 7.36 15.57 -0.59
C SER A 60 6.03 16.25 -0.89
N ASN A 61 5.94 17.53 -0.56
CA ASN A 61 4.77 18.35 -0.85
C ASN A 61 4.46 18.33 -2.35
N GLY A 62 3.16 18.30 -2.67
CA GLY A 62 2.69 18.35 -4.04
C GLY A 62 2.66 16.99 -4.75
N VAL A 63 3.10 15.92 -4.10
CA VAL A 63 2.99 14.57 -4.64
C VAL A 63 1.77 13.87 -4.04
N ARG A 64 0.95 13.26 -4.92
CA ARG A 64 -0.18 12.45 -4.49
C ARG A 64 0.10 10.99 -4.82
N LEU A 65 -0.27 10.11 -3.91
CA LEU A 65 -0.15 8.67 -4.09
C LEU A 65 -1.46 8.03 -3.63
N THR A 66 -2.25 7.56 -4.59
CA THR A 66 -3.60 7.05 -4.32
C THR A 66 -3.74 5.64 -4.86
N GLY A 67 -4.56 4.83 -4.17
CA GLY A 67 -4.90 3.49 -4.62
C GLY A 67 -6.33 3.46 -5.16
N ASN A 68 -6.60 2.59 -6.15
CA ASN A 68 -7.97 2.31 -6.55
C ASN A 68 -8.64 1.45 -5.47
N ASP A 69 -9.93 1.14 -5.62
CA ASP A 69 -10.75 0.56 -4.54
C ASP A 69 -10.08 -0.57 -3.75
N PRO A 70 -9.48 -1.59 -4.39
CA PRO A 70 -8.86 -2.67 -3.62
C PRO A 70 -7.66 -2.21 -2.78
N LEU A 71 -6.98 -1.12 -3.15
CA LEU A 71 -5.75 -0.65 -2.53
C LEU A 71 -5.90 0.71 -1.85
N VAL A 72 -7.12 1.12 -1.54
CA VAL A 72 -7.37 2.46 -0.95
C VAL A 72 -6.73 2.59 0.44
N HIS A 73 -6.81 1.56 1.26
CA HIS A 73 -6.42 1.66 2.67
C HIS A 73 -5.20 0.82 3.04
N TYR A 74 -5.07 -0.38 2.49
CA TYR A 74 -3.98 -1.29 2.83
C TYR A 74 -3.77 -2.33 1.74
N VAL A 75 -2.63 -3.03 1.83
CA VAL A 75 -2.37 -4.25 1.06
C VAL A 75 -1.87 -5.28 2.04
N SER A 76 -2.47 -6.47 2.04
CA SER A 76 -2.07 -7.57 2.91
C SER A 76 -1.54 -8.74 2.07
N PHE A 77 -0.27 -9.08 2.24
CA PHE A 77 0.37 -10.19 1.53
C PHE A 77 0.38 -11.45 2.39
N THR A 78 -0.09 -12.55 1.82
CA THR A 78 -0.01 -13.87 2.46
C THR A 78 1.42 -14.39 2.45
N PRO A 79 1.73 -15.45 3.21
CA PRO A 79 3.07 -16.08 3.15
C PRO A 79 3.45 -16.60 1.77
N LEU A 80 2.48 -16.78 0.86
CA LEU A 80 2.75 -17.14 -0.54
C LEU A 80 2.98 -15.91 -1.43
N GLY A 81 2.93 -14.69 -0.86
CA GLY A 81 3.16 -13.46 -1.59
C GLY A 81 1.95 -12.96 -2.38
N LYS A 82 0.76 -13.45 -2.10
CA LYS A 82 -0.47 -13.05 -2.79
C LYS A 82 -1.19 -11.96 -1.99
N PRO A 83 -1.66 -10.87 -2.64
CA PRO A 83 -2.43 -9.85 -1.95
C PRO A 83 -3.85 -10.33 -1.70
N GLN A 84 -4.30 -10.28 -0.45
CA GLN A 84 -5.65 -10.74 -0.07
C GLN A 84 -6.20 -9.86 1.04
N TYR A 85 -7.52 -9.55 0.97
CA TYR A 85 -8.27 -8.97 2.06
C TYR A 85 -8.32 -9.91 3.26
N MET A 86 -8.76 -9.40 4.41
CA MET A 86 -9.06 -10.23 5.58
C MET A 86 -10.04 -11.37 5.24
N SER A 87 -10.95 -11.11 4.30
CA SER A 87 -11.94 -12.11 3.84
C SER A 87 -11.33 -13.23 3.00
N GLY A 88 -10.09 -13.07 2.53
CA GLY A 88 -9.44 -14.00 1.61
C GLY A 88 -9.62 -13.65 0.13
N ALA A 89 -10.42 -12.65 -0.20
CA ALA A 89 -10.56 -12.17 -1.58
C ALA A 89 -9.28 -11.51 -2.05
N PHE A 90 -8.96 -11.60 -3.34
CA PHE A 90 -7.74 -11.01 -3.91
C PHE A 90 -7.79 -9.48 -3.87
N GLN A 91 -6.64 -8.86 -3.59
CA GLN A 91 -6.45 -7.42 -3.57
C GLN A 91 -5.65 -6.93 -4.79
N ALA A 92 -6.00 -7.39 -5.98
CA ALA A 92 -5.36 -6.88 -7.20
C ALA A 92 -5.80 -5.44 -7.47
N GLY A 93 -4.86 -4.58 -7.87
CA GLY A 93 -5.18 -3.19 -8.12
C GLY A 93 -3.96 -2.38 -8.49
N ARG A 94 -4.06 -1.06 -8.34
CA ARG A 94 -2.97 -0.16 -8.69
C ARG A 94 -2.89 1.03 -7.74
N LEU A 95 -1.66 1.52 -7.58
CA LEU A 95 -1.35 2.79 -6.92
C LEU A 95 -0.88 3.76 -7.98
N THR A 96 -1.33 5.00 -7.92
CA THR A 96 -0.97 6.04 -8.87
C THR A 96 -0.26 7.17 -8.15
N ALA A 97 0.95 7.51 -8.61
CA ALA A 97 1.74 8.63 -8.11
C ALA A 97 1.76 9.73 -9.15
N CYS A 98 1.41 10.96 -8.77
CA CYS A 98 1.39 12.10 -9.67
C CYS A 98 1.61 13.40 -8.91
N PRO A 99 2.16 14.45 -9.58
CA PRO A 99 2.18 15.79 -8.99
C PRO A 99 0.75 16.35 -8.91
N GLN A 100 0.41 16.97 -7.79
CA GLN A 100 -0.93 17.55 -7.60
C GLN A 100 -1.18 18.63 -8.64
N ALA A 101 -2.28 18.50 -9.41
CA ALA A 101 -2.61 19.45 -10.48
C ALA A 101 -4.06 19.29 -10.93
N ASP A 102 -4.64 20.39 -11.42
CA ASP A 102 -5.97 20.42 -12.01
C ASP A 102 -5.96 20.30 -13.54
N ARG A 103 -4.88 19.77 -14.08
CA ARG A 103 -4.64 19.62 -15.51
C ARG A 103 -4.02 18.27 -15.78
N PRO A 104 -3.97 17.81 -17.05
CA PRO A 104 -3.27 16.57 -17.39
C PRO A 104 -1.80 16.63 -16.98
N VAL A 105 -1.34 15.61 -16.30
CA VAL A 105 0.06 15.51 -15.84
C VAL A 105 0.55 14.08 -16.04
N PRO A 106 1.87 13.88 -16.19
CA PRO A 106 2.43 12.55 -16.20
C PRO A 106 2.28 11.89 -14.84
N ALA A 107 2.10 10.57 -14.85
CA ALA A 107 1.93 9.78 -13.64
C ALA A 107 2.67 8.46 -13.77
N ARG A 108 2.95 7.83 -12.63
CA ARG A 108 3.48 6.48 -12.57
C ARG A 108 2.51 5.62 -11.80
N GLN A 109 2.34 4.38 -12.25
CA GLN A 109 1.45 3.44 -11.60
C GLN A 109 2.22 2.19 -11.20
N ILE A 110 1.91 1.69 -10.01
CA ILE A 110 2.36 0.39 -9.52
C ILE A 110 1.14 -0.51 -9.59
N VAL A 111 1.22 -1.55 -10.43
CA VAL A 111 0.13 -2.50 -10.61
C VAL A 111 0.47 -3.77 -9.83
N ILE A 112 -0.48 -4.23 -9.00
CA ILE A 112 -0.35 -5.46 -8.23
C ILE A 112 -1.36 -6.45 -8.79
N SER A 113 -0.87 -7.59 -9.31
CA SER A 113 -1.73 -8.64 -9.80
C SER A 113 -2.22 -9.54 -8.65
N SER A 114 -3.22 -10.38 -8.93
CA SER A 114 -3.74 -11.33 -7.93
C SER A 114 -2.71 -12.36 -7.49
N SER A 115 -1.67 -12.58 -8.27
CA SER A 115 -0.55 -13.47 -7.89
C SER A 115 0.50 -12.74 -7.03
N GLY A 116 0.37 -11.43 -6.84
CA GLY A 116 1.33 -10.62 -6.08
C GLY A 116 2.44 -10.02 -6.91
N ARG A 117 2.41 -10.20 -8.23
CA ARG A 117 3.43 -9.62 -9.11
C ARG A 117 3.24 -8.11 -9.19
N LEU A 118 4.34 -7.37 -9.02
CA LEU A 118 4.36 -5.92 -9.11
C LEU A 118 4.97 -5.50 -10.43
N ARG A 119 4.41 -4.47 -11.06
CA ARG A 119 5.01 -3.81 -12.22
C ARG A 119 4.74 -2.32 -12.18
N THR A 120 5.65 -1.55 -12.78
CA THR A 120 5.55 -0.09 -12.83
C THR A 120 5.26 0.34 -14.26
N LEU A 121 4.31 1.27 -14.43
CA LEU A 121 3.91 1.82 -15.71
C LEU A 121 4.06 3.34 -15.67
N ARG A 122 4.40 3.92 -16.83
CA ARG A 122 4.30 5.36 -17.05
C ARG A 122 2.99 5.63 -17.75
N THR A 123 2.26 6.65 -17.31
CA THR A 123 0.97 7.02 -17.91
C THR A 123 0.76 8.52 -17.76
N GLN A 124 -0.40 8.99 -18.19
CA GLN A 124 -0.84 10.35 -17.99
C GLN A 124 -2.25 10.33 -17.42
N VAL A 125 -2.50 11.18 -16.44
CA VAL A 125 -3.83 11.33 -15.83
C VAL A 125 -4.38 12.71 -16.19
N ASP A 126 -5.71 12.81 -16.28
CA ASP A 126 -6.38 14.06 -16.64
C ASP A 126 -6.24 15.12 -15.55
N SER A 127 -6.16 14.68 -14.31
CA SER A 127 -5.91 15.54 -13.16
C SER A 127 -5.38 14.71 -12.01
N CYS A 128 -4.75 15.39 -11.04
CA CYS A 128 -4.18 14.76 -9.86
C CYS A 128 -4.56 15.59 -8.63
N PRO A 129 -5.83 15.51 -8.19
CA PRO A 129 -6.28 16.31 -7.06
C PRO A 129 -5.71 15.83 -5.74
#